data_5851f0285fb5b91c0c64d5c1ae59ea99
#
_entry.id   5851f0285fb5b91c0c64d5c1ae59ea99
#
_cell.length_a   1.000
_cell.length_b   1.000
_cell.length_c   1.000
_cell.angle_alpha   90.00
_cell.angle_beta   90.00
_cell.angle_gamma   90.00
#
_symmetry.space_group_name_H-M   'P 1'
#
loop_
_entity.id
_entity.type
_entity.pdbx_description
1 polymer ?
#
loop_
_entity_poly.entity_id
_entity_poly.type
_entity_poly.pdbx_seq_one_letter_code
_entity_poly.pdbx_strand_id
1 'polypeptide(L)'
;MRGHRAGRHAFTGLVVLLYAFLIAPIAIVVAASFNAGRFLVFPPEGFSLQWYAKFLDSGPFVRSFLFSLRLAALVTVIATAIGTAAALYVVRHARESGFLRLLLVAPLQLPGIMTALALLIFYYGVGLGGTSYLGLFMGHVVVCTPYAFLTVSAVLYNFDRSLEEAARSLGAGAFTTFRRVTLPIIKGGVISGAVFAFITSFDQFPISLLLGGVGTTTLPVQVFDYLRFSFDPTAAAVGTVNILITLGVVILTERLVGLESLYWGGRQ
;
A
#
# COMPACT_ATOMS: atom_id res chain seq x y z
N MET A 1 39.57 3.92 -24.98
CA MET A 1 38.81 2.81 -24.38
C MET A 1 38.90 2.66 -22.84
N ARG A 2 39.99 3.16 -22.18
CA ARG A 2 40.12 3.08 -20.69
C ARG A 2 39.21 4.05 -19.92
N GLY A 3 38.89 5.24 -20.43
CA GLY A 3 38.04 6.23 -19.76
C GLY A 3 36.56 5.79 -19.59
N HIS A 4 36.01 5.06 -20.57
CA HIS A 4 34.62 4.55 -20.49
C HIS A 4 34.43 3.44 -19.42
N ARG A 5 35.50 2.65 -19.14
CA ARG A 5 35.44 1.63 -18.08
C ARG A 5 35.50 2.25 -16.69
N ALA A 6 36.36 3.24 -16.50
CA ALA A 6 36.46 3.95 -15.22
C ALA A 6 35.15 4.69 -14.86
N GLY A 7 34.52 5.37 -15.82
CA GLY A 7 33.22 6.01 -15.64
C GLY A 7 32.10 5.03 -15.29
N ARG A 8 32.09 3.84 -15.92
CA ARG A 8 31.11 2.79 -15.62
C ARG A 8 31.29 2.21 -14.21
N HIS A 9 32.52 1.98 -13.77
CA HIS A 9 32.79 1.51 -12.40
C HIS A 9 32.43 2.55 -11.35
N ALA A 10 32.75 3.83 -11.59
CA ALA A 10 32.34 4.92 -10.71
C ALA A 10 30.82 5.06 -10.61
N PHE A 11 30.12 4.97 -11.75
CA PHE A 11 28.65 4.98 -11.77
C PHE A 11 28.03 3.78 -11.04
N THR A 12 28.56 2.57 -11.27
CA THR A 12 28.11 1.37 -10.55
C THR A 12 28.37 1.50 -9.06
N GLY A 13 29.53 2.01 -8.66
CA GLY A 13 29.85 2.24 -7.24
C GLY A 13 28.87 3.23 -6.58
N LEU A 14 28.54 4.34 -7.27
CA LEU A 14 27.53 5.29 -6.80
C LEU A 14 26.15 4.64 -6.63
N VAL A 15 25.71 3.85 -7.61
CA VAL A 15 24.43 3.14 -7.55
C VAL A 15 24.39 2.18 -6.38
N VAL A 16 25.43 1.38 -6.16
CA VAL A 16 25.54 0.45 -5.03
C VAL A 16 25.49 1.20 -3.69
N LEU A 17 26.19 2.33 -3.59
CA LEU A 17 26.19 3.15 -2.37
C LEU A 17 24.81 3.73 -2.08
N LEU A 18 24.09 4.21 -3.10
CA LEU A 18 22.72 4.70 -2.95
C LEU A 18 21.76 3.58 -2.50
N TYR A 19 21.84 2.39 -3.09
CA TYR A 19 21.04 1.24 -2.64
C TYR A 19 21.37 0.84 -1.21
N ALA A 20 22.66 0.78 -0.85
CA ALA A 20 23.08 0.48 0.52
C ALA A 20 22.53 1.51 1.50
N PHE A 21 22.58 2.79 1.18
CA PHE A 21 22.00 3.86 1.99
C PHE A 21 20.48 3.73 2.17
N LEU A 22 19.75 3.39 1.11
CA LEU A 22 18.28 3.18 1.17
C LEU A 22 17.90 1.95 1.97
N ILE A 23 18.69 0.88 1.91
CA ILE A 23 18.41 -0.38 2.62
C ILE A 23 18.89 -0.32 4.07
N ALA A 24 19.90 0.50 4.39
CA ALA A 24 20.50 0.56 5.72
C ALA A 24 19.50 0.75 6.87
N PRO A 25 18.51 1.68 6.82
CA PRO A 25 17.53 1.82 7.90
C PRO A 25 16.70 0.54 8.12
N ILE A 26 16.32 -0.14 7.05
CA ILE A 26 15.58 -1.41 7.11
C ILE A 26 16.44 -2.50 7.74
N ALA A 27 17.70 -2.63 7.30
CA ALA A 27 18.65 -3.58 7.84
C ALA A 27 18.94 -3.35 9.32
N ILE A 28 19.03 -2.07 9.76
CA ILE A 28 19.21 -1.69 11.17
C ILE A 28 18.00 -2.15 12.01
N VAL A 29 16.76 -1.88 11.56
CA VAL A 29 15.56 -2.32 12.28
C VAL A 29 15.51 -3.85 12.38
N VAL A 30 15.78 -4.55 11.27
CA VAL A 30 15.82 -6.01 11.25
C VAL A 30 16.92 -6.55 12.18
N ALA A 31 18.13 -5.97 12.15
CA ALA A 31 19.21 -6.40 13.05
C ALA A 31 18.87 -6.14 14.52
N ALA A 32 18.33 -4.95 14.83
CA ALA A 32 17.94 -4.58 16.18
C ALA A 32 16.79 -5.44 16.73
N SER A 33 15.95 -6.02 15.88
CA SER A 33 14.85 -6.92 16.28
C SER A 33 15.35 -8.23 16.91
N PHE A 34 16.57 -8.63 16.59
CA PHE A 34 17.21 -9.83 17.15
C PHE A 34 18.11 -9.53 18.35
N ASN A 35 18.19 -8.30 18.86
CA ASN A 35 19.06 -7.95 19.95
C ASN A 35 18.75 -8.80 21.22
N ALA A 36 19.79 -9.36 21.84
CA ALA A 36 19.67 -10.08 23.11
C ALA A 36 19.56 -9.11 24.33
N GLY A 37 20.01 -7.87 24.18
CA GLY A 37 19.93 -6.82 25.19
C GLY A 37 18.51 -6.30 25.40
N ARG A 38 18.31 -5.53 26.49
CA ARG A 38 17.00 -4.98 26.88
C ARG A 38 16.62 -3.69 26.16
N PHE A 39 17.57 -3.04 25.52
CA PHE A 39 17.36 -1.74 24.87
C PHE A 39 17.43 -1.86 23.35
N LEU A 40 16.73 -0.97 22.69
CA LEU A 40 16.79 -0.84 21.22
C LEU A 40 18.11 -0.14 20.84
N VAL A 41 19.13 -0.92 20.57
CA VAL A 41 20.49 -0.43 20.21
C VAL A 41 21.01 -1.07 18.92
N PHE A 42 21.93 -0.40 18.29
CA PHE A 42 22.66 -0.90 17.14
C PHE A 42 24.16 -0.55 17.28
N PRO A 43 25.09 -1.51 17.06
CA PRO A 43 24.89 -2.92 16.70
C PRO A 43 24.26 -3.72 17.87
N PRO A 44 23.58 -4.86 17.57
CA PRO A 44 22.98 -5.70 18.61
C PRO A 44 24.05 -6.33 19.51
N GLU A 45 23.75 -6.45 20.81
CA GLU A 45 24.67 -7.03 21.82
C GLU A 45 24.75 -8.56 21.76
N GLY A 46 23.86 -9.19 20.97
CA GLY A 46 23.78 -10.63 20.78
C GLY A 46 22.52 -11.00 20.02
N PHE A 47 22.29 -12.30 19.77
CA PHE A 47 21.13 -12.77 19.02
C PHE A 47 20.10 -13.47 19.92
N SER A 48 18.83 -13.03 19.84
CA SER A 48 17.69 -13.63 20.55
C SER A 48 16.38 -13.44 19.78
N LEU A 49 15.47 -14.39 19.92
CA LEU A 49 14.08 -14.32 19.39
C LEU A 49 13.07 -13.90 20.46
N GLN A 50 13.54 -13.53 21.68
CA GLN A 50 12.68 -13.21 22.82
C GLN A 50 11.66 -12.10 22.52
N TRP A 51 11.99 -11.13 21.68
CA TRP A 51 11.12 -10.01 21.35
C TRP A 51 9.98 -10.41 20.39
N TYR A 52 10.23 -11.41 19.56
CA TYR A 52 9.17 -12.02 18.74
C TYR A 52 8.21 -12.85 19.61
N ALA A 53 8.74 -13.61 20.59
CA ALA A 53 7.90 -14.29 21.57
C ALA A 53 7.07 -13.27 22.38
N LYS A 54 7.70 -12.19 22.88
CA LYS A 54 7.01 -11.11 23.60
C LYS A 54 5.92 -10.44 22.77
N PHE A 55 6.16 -10.23 21.46
CA PHE A 55 5.14 -9.74 20.54
C PHE A 55 3.93 -10.68 20.45
N LEU A 56 4.19 -11.99 20.25
CA LEU A 56 3.15 -13.01 20.10
C LEU A 56 2.37 -13.25 21.39
N ASP A 57 3.00 -13.12 22.55
CA ASP A 57 2.37 -13.23 23.87
C ASP A 57 1.60 -11.98 24.27
N SER A 58 1.83 -10.85 23.60
CA SER A 58 1.16 -9.58 23.87
C SER A 58 -0.22 -9.52 23.22
N GLY A 59 -1.27 -9.71 24.03
CA GLY A 59 -2.66 -9.59 23.55
C GLY A 59 -2.98 -8.28 22.81
N PRO A 60 -2.51 -7.10 23.25
CA PRO A 60 -2.70 -5.84 22.52
C PRO A 60 -2.07 -5.86 21.11
N PHE A 61 -0.84 -6.30 20.98
CA PHE A 61 -0.18 -6.37 19.66
C PHE A 61 -0.85 -7.36 18.72
N VAL A 62 -1.17 -8.57 19.19
CA VAL A 62 -1.83 -9.59 18.35
C VAL A 62 -3.22 -9.11 17.90
N ARG A 63 -4.00 -8.50 18.78
CA ARG A 63 -5.31 -7.93 18.40
C ARG A 63 -5.18 -6.83 17.36
N SER A 64 -4.26 -5.88 17.56
CA SER A 64 -4.04 -4.77 16.61
C SER A 64 -3.51 -5.26 15.27
N PHE A 65 -2.65 -6.27 15.27
CA PHE A 65 -2.16 -6.92 14.06
C PHE A 65 -3.29 -7.56 13.25
N LEU A 66 -4.10 -8.40 13.89
CA LEU A 66 -5.24 -9.06 13.24
C LEU A 66 -6.31 -8.05 12.79
N PHE A 67 -6.52 -7.00 13.56
CA PHE A 67 -7.41 -5.92 13.19
C PHE A 67 -6.92 -5.19 11.94
N SER A 68 -5.63 -4.77 11.91
CA SER A 68 -5.03 -4.13 10.74
C SER A 68 -5.09 -5.00 9.49
N LEU A 69 -4.83 -6.30 9.63
CA LEU A 69 -4.89 -7.25 8.52
C LEU A 69 -6.31 -7.34 7.92
N ARG A 70 -7.33 -7.47 8.78
CA ARG A 70 -8.73 -7.53 8.36
C ARG A 70 -9.18 -6.21 7.74
N LEU A 71 -8.84 -5.09 8.37
CA LEU A 71 -9.16 -3.76 7.85
C LEU A 71 -8.53 -3.55 6.48
N ALA A 72 -7.23 -3.81 6.35
CA ALA A 72 -6.51 -3.68 5.08
C ALA A 72 -7.10 -4.58 3.97
N ALA A 73 -7.45 -5.82 4.29
CA ALA A 73 -8.07 -6.72 3.32
C ALA A 73 -9.43 -6.20 2.81
N LEU A 74 -10.30 -5.73 3.73
CA LEU A 74 -11.61 -5.16 3.36
C LEU A 74 -11.48 -3.86 2.57
N VAL A 75 -10.59 -2.96 3.02
CA VAL A 75 -10.29 -1.70 2.34
C VAL A 75 -9.76 -1.96 0.95
N THR A 76 -8.86 -2.94 0.79
CA THR A 76 -8.29 -3.31 -0.51
C THR A 76 -9.38 -3.66 -1.52
N VAL A 77 -10.33 -4.51 -1.14
CA VAL A 77 -11.43 -4.92 -2.04
C VAL A 77 -12.25 -3.70 -2.47
N ILE A 78 -12.68 -2.89 -1.51
CA ILE A 78 -13.57 -1.75 -1.79
C ILE A 78 -12.83 -0.63 -2.53
N ALA A 79 -11.64 -0.24 -2.09
CA ALA A 79 -10.84 0.81 -2.73
C ALA A 79 -10.45 0.43 -4.16
N THR A 80 -10.09 -0.85 -4.39
CA THR A 80 -9.77 -1.35 -5.74
C THR A 80 -11.00 -1.35 -6.65
N ALA A 81 -12.15 -1.75 -6.14
CA ALA A 81 -13.39 -1.72 -6.92
C ALA A 81 -13.77 -0.28 -7.30
N ILE A 82 -13.76 0.65 -6.33
CA ILE A 82 -14.07 2.07 -6.57
C ILE A 82 -13.03 2.71 -7.51
N GLY A 83 -11.74 2.50 -7.26
CA GLY A 83 -10.66 3.04 -8.08
C GLY A 83 -10.70 2.53 -9.52
N THR A 84 -11.01 1.23 -9.71
CA THR A 84 -11.19 0.62 -11.04
C THR A 84 -12.38 1.23 -11.76
N ALA A 85 -13.54 1.35 -11.09
CA ALA A 85 -14.72 1.97 -11.67
C ALA A 85 -14.48 3.44 -12.04
N ALA A 86 -13.82 4.20 -11.16
CA ALA A 86 -13.42 5.58 -11.41
C ALA A 86 -12.46 5.69 -12.61
N ALA A 87 -11.48 4.80 -12.72
CA ALA A 87 -10.55 4.76 -13.85
C ALA A 87 -11.27 4.50 -15.18
N LEU A 88 -12.15 3.51 -15.21
CA LEU A 88 -12.97 3.20 -16.38
C LEU A 88 -13.83 4.39 -16.79
N TYR A 89 -14.47 5.06 -15.84
CA TYR A 89 -15.30 6.23 -16.13
C TYR A 89 -14.46 7.40 -16.66
N VAL A 90 -13.40 7.79 -15.95
CA VAL A 90 -12.58 8.96 -16.30
C VAL A 90 -11.88 8.76 -17.65
N VAL A 91 -11.27 7.59 -17.88
CA VAL A 91 -10.55 7.34 -19.15
C VAL A 91 -11.50 7.25 -20.33
N ARG A 92 -12.73 6.77 -20.13
CA ARG A 92 -13.68 6.58 -21.24
C ARG A 92 -14.52 7.81 -21.55
N HIS A 93 -14.98 8.53 -20.52
CA HIS A 93 -16.01 9.58 -20.68
C HIS A 93 -15.53 10.97 -20.24
N ALA A 94 -14.50 11.06 -19.41
CA ALA A 94 -14.05 12.31 -18.83
C ALA A 94 -12.55 12.53 -19.00
N ARG A 95 -11.97 12.05 -20.11
CA ARG A 95 -10.51 12.07 -20.34
C ARG A 95 -9.90 13.47 -20.25
N GLU A 96 -10.65 14.49 -20.61
CA GLU A 96 -10.25 15.91 -20.56
C GLU A 96 -10.58 16.57 -19.22
N SER A 97 -11.32 15.91 -18.34
CA SER A 97 -11.67 16.45 -17.04
C SER A 97 -10.49 16.36 -16.04
N GLY A 98 -9.65 17.38 -16.06
CA GLY A 98 -8.58 17.54 -15.06
C GLY A 98 -9.13 17.62 -13.63
N PHE A 99 -10.33 18.19 -13.45
CA PHE A 99 -10.97 18.33 -12.13
C PHE A 99 -11.30 16.98 -11.48
N LEU A 100 -11.95 16.05 -12.20
CA LEU A 100 -12.26 14.72 -11.66
C LEU A 100 -11.00 13.93 -11.31
N ARG A 101 -9.96 14.03 -12.14
CA ARG A 101 -8.67 13.41 -11.84
C ARG A 101 -8.04 14.03 -10.59
N LEU A 102 -8.03 15.36 -10.49
CA LEU A 102 -7.51 16.05 -9.32
C LEU A 102 -8.26 15.63 -8.06
N LEU A 103 -9.59 15.59 -8.09
CA LEU A 103 -10.41 15.16 -6.95
C LEU A 103 -10.09 13.72 -6.49
N LEU A 104 -9.94 12.79 -7.44
CA LEU A 104 -9.59 11.39 -7.14
C LEU A 104 -8.18 11.22 -6.58
N VAL A 105 -7.23 12.08 -6.96
CA VAL A 105 -5.83 12.00 -6.53
C VAL A 105 -5.53 12.93 -5.35
N ALA A 106 -6.43 13.86 -5.03
CA ALA A 106 -6.24 14.86 -3.98
C ALA A 106 -5.80 14.28 -2.62
N PRO A 107 -6.34 13.12 -2.14
CA PRO A 107 -5.88 12.54 -0.88
C PRO A 107 -4.39 12.19 -0.83
N LEU A 108 -3.76 11.93 -1.99
CA LEU A 108 -2.32 11.66 -2.06
C LEU A 108 -1.45 12.92 -2.04
N GLN A 109 -2.01 14.07 -2.38
CA GLN A 109 -1.29 15.34 -2.44
C GLN A 109 -1.29 16.07 -1.08
N LEU A 110 -2.19 15.71 -0.20
CA LEU A 110 -2.32 16.32 1.12
C LEU A 110 -1.48 15.55 2.15
N PRO A 111 -0.86 16.23 3.12
CA PRO A 111 -0.25 15.54 4.26
C PRO A 111 -1.29 14.64 4.95
N GLY A 112 -0.94 13.36 5.22
CA GLY A 112 -1.88 12.37 5.74
C GLY A 112 -2.62 12.82 7.00
N ILE A 113 -1.94 13.57 7.89
CA ILE A 113 -2.56 14.10 9.11
C ILE A 113 -3.63 15.16 8.81
N MET A 114 -3.47 15.95 7.74
CA MET A 114 -4.46 16.94 7.32
C MET A 114 -5.68 16.27 6.70
N THR A 115 -5.47 15.22 5.92
CA THR A 115 -6.58 14.40 5.39
C THR A 115 -7.35 13.74 6.54
N ALA A 116 -6.66 13.20 7.53
CA ALA A 116 -7.29 12.59 8.69
C ALA A 116 -8.10 13.61 9.51
N LEU A 117 -7.55 14.81 9.73
CA LEU A 117 -8.25 15.90 10.43
C LEU A 117 -9.47 16.39 9.66
N ALA A 118 -9.36 16.57 8.36
CA ALA A 118 -10.48 16.97 7.51
C ALA A 118 -11.63 15.94 7.55
N LEU A 119 -11.30 14.64 7.48
CA LEU A 119 -12.28 13.57 7.62
C LEU A 119 -12.91 13.54 9.02
N LEU A 120 -12.11 13.73 10.07
CA LEU A 120 -12.60 13.80 11.44
C LEU A 120 -13.64 14.91 11.60
N ILE A 121 -13.33 16.14 11.14
CA ILE A 121 -14.24 17.28 11.18
C ILE A 121 -15.52 16.98 10.38
N PHE A 122 -15.36 16.44 9.18
CA PHE A 122 -16.49 16.06 8.32
C PHE A 122 -17.40 15.03 9.02
N TYR A 123 -16.84 13.99 9.64
CA TYR A 123 -17.62 12.95 10.32
C TYR A 123 -18.38 13.48 11.54
N TYR A 124 -17.80 14.40 12.28
CA TYR A 124 -18.53 15.12 13.33
C TYR A 124 -19.68 15.97 12.75
N GLY A 125 -19.41 16.67 11.65
CA GLY A 125 -20.43 17.52 11.01
C GLY A 125 -21.64 16.76 10.47
N VAL A 126 -21.45 15.50 10.02
CA VAL A 126 -22.54 14.63 9.53
C VAL A 126 -23.10 13.67 10.57
N GLY A 127 -22.66 13.77 11.83
CA GLY A 127 -23.18 12.94 12.93
C GLY A 127 -22.69 11.49 12.98
N LEU A 128 -21.66 11.14 12.21
CA LEU A 128 -21.04 9.79 12.26
C LEU A 128 -20.19 9.57 13.51
N GLY A 129 -19.86 10.64 14.24
CA GLY A 129 -18.90 10.60 15.35
C GLY A 129 -17.44 10.46 14.88
N GLY A 130 -16.50 10.96 15.70
CA GLY A 130 -15.09 11.04 15.29
C GLY A 130 -14.35 9.70 15.27
N THR A 131 -14.76 8.75 16.12
CA THR A 131 -14.02 7.50 16.36
C THR A 131 -14.92 6.28 16.22
N SER A 132 -15.35 6.00 15.00
CA SER A 132 -16.18 4.83 14.69
C SER A 132 -15.45 3.87 13.74
N TYR A 133 -15.76 2.58 13.81
CA TYR A 133 -15.23 1.60 12.85
C TYR A 133 -15.53 2.01 11.40
N LEU A 134 -16.76 2.49 11.14
CA LEU A 134 -17.16 2.92 9.80
C LEU A 134 -16.36 4.14 9.34
N GLY A 135 -16.16 5.14 10.21
CA GLY A 135 -15.36 6.32 9.91
C GLY A 135 -13.90 5.96 9.61
N LEU A 136 -13.30 5.08 10.43
CA LEU A 136 -11.96 4.55 10.21
C LEU A 136 -11.86 3.82 8.85
N PHE A 137 -12.79 2.90 8.59
CA PHE A 137 -12.85 2.14 7.34
C PHE A 137 -12.97 3.06 6.13
N MET A 138 -13.91 4.01 6.14
CA MET A 138 -14.10 4.97 5.05
C MET A 138 -12.88 5.87 4.86
N GLY A 139 -12.22 6.30 5.95
CA GLY A 139 -10.99 7.07 5.88
C GLY A 139 -9.86 6.31 5.16
N HIS A 140 -9.69 5.03 5.46
CA HIS A 140 -8.74 4.17 4.75
C HIS A 140 -9.13 4.00 3.27
N VAL A 141 -10.42 3.79 2.95
CA VAL A 141 -10.89 3.68 1.55
C VAL A 141 -10.58 4.95 0.78
N VAL A 142 -10.80 6.13 1.36
CA VAL A 142 -10.51 7.43 0.71
C VAL A 142 -9.04 7.55 0.33
N VAL A 143 -8.11 7.21 1.21
CA VAL A 143 -6.66 7.35 0.93
C VAL A 143 -6.10 6.20 0.07
N CYS A 144 -6.77 5.05 0.02
CA CYS A 144 -6.33 3.90 -0.77
C CYS A 144 -6.88 3.89 -2.20
N THR A 145 -8.06 4.47 -2.43
CA THR A 145 -8.72 4.51 -3.76
C THR A 145 -7.85 5.12 -4.87
N PRO A 146 -7.11 6.22 -4.65
CA PRO A 146 -6.24 6.81 -5.67
C PRO A 146 -5.21 5.85 -6.26
N TYR A 147 -4.67 4.92 -5.48
CA TYR A 147 -3.67 3.97 -5.97
C TYR A 147 -4.24 3.03 -7.03
N ALA A 148 -5.42 2.47 -6.77
CA ALA A 148 -6.12 1.64 -7.75
C ALA A 148 -6.55 2.46 -8.98
N PHE A 149 -7.03 3.68 -8.79
CA PHE A 149 -7.36 4.60 -9.87
C PHE A 149 -6.16 4.87 -10.78
N LEU A 150 -5.00 5.17 -10.23
CA LEU A 150 -3.80 5.51 -11.01
C LEU A 150 -3.25 4.29 -11.77
N THR A 151 -3.13 3.13 -11.10
CA THR A 151 -2.58 1.92 -11.73
C THR A 151 -3.47 1.39 -12.85
N VAL A 152 -4.79 1.37 -12.64
CA VAL A 152 -5.75 0.94 -13.66
C VAL A 152 -5.82 1.96 -14.81
N SER A 153 -5.81 3.27 -14.50
CA SER A 153 -5.79 4.32 -15.54
C SER A 153 -4.57 4.21 -16.43
N ALA A 154 -3.38 3.91 -15.88
CA ALA A 154 -2.15 3.76 -16.64
C ALA A 154 -2.27 2.65 -17.71
N VAL A 155 -2.91 1.53 -17.37
CA VAL A 155 -3.16 0.44 -18.32
C VAL A 155 -4.25 0.83 -19.34
N LEU A 156 -5.33 1.48 -18.88
CA LEU A 156 -6.44 1.90 -19.73
C LEU A 156 -6.05 2.97 -20.77
N TYR A 157 -5.03 3.80 -20.50
CA TYR A 157 -4.55 4.77 -21.51
C TYR A 157 -3.95 4.12 -22.75
N ASN A 158 -3.36 2.93 -22.60
CA ASN A 158 -2.78 2.15 -23.68
C ASN A 158 -3.73 1.06 -24.22
N PHE A 159 -4.98 1.04 -23.72
CA PHE A 159 -5.97 0.03 -24.11
C PHE A 159 -6.58 0.34 -25.48
N ASP A 160 -6.54 -0.64 -26.38
CA ASP A 160 -7.18 -0.55 -27.68
C ASP A 160 -8.70 -0.80 -27.56
N ARG A 161 -9.49 0.26 -27.79
CA ARG A 161 -10.96 0.20 -27.71
C ARG A 161 -11.59 -0.62 -28.83
N SER A 162 -10.91 -0.82 -29.96
CA SER A 162 -11.42 -1.64 -31.06
C SER A 162 -11.74 -3.06 -30.63
N LEU A 163 -11.05 -3.60 -29.63
CA LEU A 163 -11.32 -4.92 -29.05
C LEU A 163 -12.70 -5.00 -28.39
N GLU A 164 -13.13 -3.93 -27.71
CA GLU A 164 -14.49 -3.87 -27.14
C GLU A 164 -15.56 -3.70 -28.23
N GLU A 165 -15.27 -2.91 -29.26
CA GLU A 165 -16.16 -2.69 -30.40
C GLU A 165 -16.32 -3.97 -31.20
N ALA A 166 -15.26 -4.72 -31.47
CA ALA A 166 -15.32 -6.02 -32.11
C ALA A 166 -16.16 -7.02 -31.31
N ALA A 167 -15.97 -7.10 -29.97
CA ALA A 167 -16.77 -7.97 -29.11
C ALA A 167 -18.25 -7.62 -29.19
N ARG A 168 -18.60 -6.31 -29.18
CA ARG A 168 -19.99 -5.84 -29.29
C ARG A 168 -20.59 -6.13 -30.66
N SER A 169 -19.83 -6.00 -31.71
CA SER A 169 -20.26 -6.34 -33.10
C SER A 169 -20.57 -7.83 -33.24
N LEU A 170 -19.93 -8.70 -32.44
CA LEU A 170 -20.21 -10.12 -32.32
C LEU A 170 -21.38 -10.43 -31.38
N GLY A 171 -22.13 -9.40 -30.93
CA GLY A 171 -23.31 -9.56 -30.07
C GLY A 171 -23.04 -9.65 -28.57
N ALA A 172 -21.80 -9.39 -28.10
CA ALA A 172 -21.50 -9.40 -26.68
C ALA A 172 -22.13 -8.19 -25.99
N GLY A 173 -22.90 -8.42 -24.93
CA GLY A 173 -23.41 -7.35 -24.07
C GLY A 173 -22.28 -6.68 -23.25
N ALA A 174 -22.57 -5.51 -22.69
CA ALA A 174 -21.58 -4.68 -21.94
C ALA A 174 -20.86 -5.44 -20.82
N PHE A 175 -21.57 -6.22 -20.02
CA PHE A 175 -21.00 -7.02 -18.94
C PHE A 175 -20.09 -8.15 -19.48
N THR A 176 -20.50 -8.80 -20.56
CA THR A 176 -19.70 -9.85 -21.21
C THR A 176 -18.43 -9.28 -21.80
N THR A 177 -18.50 -8.13 -22.46
CA THR A 177 -17.34 -7.39 -22.99
C THR A 177 -16.38 -7.00 -21.85
N PHE A 178 -16.91 -6.42 -20.77
CA PHE A 178 -16.09 -6.07 -19.61
C PHE A 178 -15.37 -7.30 -19.03
N ARG A 179 -16.11 -8.39 -18.75
CA ARG A 179 -15.55 -9.58 -18.09
C ARG A 179 -14.57 -10.35 -18.96
N ARG A 180 -14.84 -10.44 -20.29
CA ARG A 180 -14.05 -11.30 -21.20
C ARG A 180 -12.97 -10.55 -21.97
N VAL A 181 -13.09 -9.24 -22.14
CA VAL A 181 -12.15 -8.42 -22.90
C VAL A 181 -11.43 -7.43 -21.98
N THR A 182 -12.16 -6.50 -21.39
CA THR A 182 -11.57 -5.39 -20.64
C THR A 182 -10.84 -5.87 -19.39
N LEU A 183 -11.51 -6.60 -18.51
CA LEU A 183 -10.96 -7.02 -17.20
C LEU A 183 -9.70 -7.89 -17.33
N PRO A 184 -9.60 -8.88 -18.25
CA PRO A 184 -8.37 -9.62 -18.46
C PRO A 184 -7.18 -8.77 -18.90
N ILE A 185 -7.42 -7.73 -19.69
CA ILE A 185 -6.36 -6.83 -20.16
C ILE A 185 -5.90 -5.90 -19.04
N ILE A 186 -6.83 -5.33 -18.27
CA ILE A 186 -6.48 -4.41 -17.16
C ILE A 186 -6.10 -5.12 -15.86
N LYS A 187 -6.15 -6.45 -15.79
CA LYS A 187 -5.93 -7.23 -14.56
C LYS A 187 -4.62 -6.86 -13.85
N GLY A 188 -3.54 -6.62 -14.60
CA GLY A 188 -2.26 -6.19 -14.05
C GLY A 188 -2.38 -4.87 -13.26
N GLY A 189 -3.06 -3.88 -13.82
CA GLY A 189 -3.34 -2.61 -13.15
C GLY A 189 -4.23 -2.77 -11.93
N VAL A 190 -5.25 -3.65 -12.00
CA VAL A 190 -6.16 -3.93 -10.86
C VAL A 190 -5.41 -4.61 -9.73
N ILE A 191 -4.59 -5.63 -10.03
CA ILE A 191 -3.81 -6.35 -9.01
C ILE A 191 -2.75 -5.42 -8.40
N SER A 192 -2.02 -4.65 -9.19
CA SER A 192 -1.05 -3.66 -8.68
C SER A 192 -1.73 -2.63 -7.78
N GLY A 193 -2.91 -2.13 -8.19
CA GLY A 193 -3.71 -1.22 -7.38
C GLY A 193 -4.17 -1.82 -6.06
N ALA A 194 -4.58 -3.08 -6.06
CA ALA A 194 -4.96 -3.82 -4.87
C ALA A 194 -3.79 -3.97 -3.89
N VAL A 195 -2.61 -4.28 -4.40
CA VAL A 195 -1.40 -4.39 -3.57
C VAL A 195 -1.02 -3.06 -2.94
N PHE A 196 -1.00 -1.98 -3.70
CA PHE A 196 -0.75 -0.65 -3.14
C PHE A 196 -1.80 -0.25 -2.12
N ALA A 197 -3.09 -0.53 -2.38
CA ALA A 197 -4.16 -0.27 -1.43
C ALA A 197 -3.97 -1.08 -0.13
N PHE A 198 -3.58 -2.36 -0.23
CA PHE A 198 -3.32 -3.20 0.93
C PHE A 198 -2.15 -2.67 1.78
N ILE A 199 -0.99 -2.44 1.15
CA ILE A 199 0.21 -1.96 1.84
C ILE A 199 -0.08 -0.60 2.49
N THR A 200 -0.70 0.33 1.75
CA THR A 200 -1.05 1.66 2.26
C THR A 200 -2.03 1.57 3.42
N SER A 201 -3.05 0.72 3.35
CA SER A 201 -4.03 0.57 4.43
C SER A 201 -3.43 -0.12 5.65
N PHE A 202 -2.57 -1.13 5.47
CA PHE A 202 -1.96 -1.87 6.56
C PHE A 202 -1.01 -1.02 7.40
N ASP A 203 -0.27 -0.11 6.75
CA ASP A 203 0.71 0.80 7.38
C ASP A 203 0.14 2.21 7.64
N GLN A 204 -1.18 2.41 7.50
CA GLN A 204 -1.79 3.72 7.61
C GLN A 204 -1.84 4.20 9.06
N PHE A 205 -0.92 5.10 9.43
CA PHE A 205 -0.83 5.66 10.78
C PHE A 205 -1.72 6.91 11.00
N PRO A 206 -1.64 8.00 10.18
CA PRO A 206 -2.35 9.25 10.46
C PRO A 206 -3.88 9.10 10.52
N ILE A 207 -4.46 8.36 9.57
CA ILE A 207 -5.91 8.10 9.55
C ILE A 207 -6.31 7.26 10.77
N SER A 208 -5.55 6.21 11.06
CA SER A 208 -5.81 5.33 12.19
C SER A 208 -5.69 6.05 13.54
N LEU A 209 -4.73 6.99 13.67
CA LEU A 209 -4.51 7.75 14.89
C LEU A 209 -5.69 8.66 15.22
N LEU A 210 -6.26 9.36 14.23
CA LEU A 210 -7.32 10.35 14.46
C LEU A 210 -8.73 9.75 14.38
N LEU A 211 -8.94 8.72 13.55
CA LEU A 211 -10.26 8.11 13.36
C LEU A 211 -10.43 6.79 14.10
N GLY A 212 -9.36 6.21 14.63
CA GLY A 212 -9.40 5.02 15.48
C GLY A 212 -10.00 5.32 16.85
N GLY A 213 -10.69 4.34 17.42
CA GLY A 213 -11.31 4.42 18.74
C GLY A 213 -11.07 3.16 19.57
N VAL A 214 -11.80 3.04 20.67
CA VAL A 214 -11.70 1.87 21.54
C VAL A 214 -12.05 0.60 20.76
N GLY A 215 -11.15 -0.37 20.76
CA GLY A 215 -11.33 -1.65 20.05
C GLY A 215 -10.98 -1.61 18.56
N THR A 216 -10.59 -0.44 18.02
CA THR A 216 -10.19 -0.28 16.59
C THR A 216 -8.74 0.21 16.45
N THR A 217 -7.89 -0.13 17.41
CA THR A 217 -6.47 0.21 17.39
C THR A 217 -5.76 -0.60 16.30
N THR A 218 -5.16 0.07 15.34
CA THR A 218 -4.34 -0.55 14.29
C THR A 218 -2.92 -0.83 14.77
N LEU A 219 -2.19 -1.71 14.08
CA LEU A 219 -0.82 -2.06 14.44
C LEU A 219 0.13 -0.84 14.48
N PRO A 220 0.13 0.08 13.50
CA PRO A 220 0.96 1.28 13.56
C PRO A 220 0.68 2.16 14.79
N VAL A 221 -0.59 2.31 15.18
CA VAL A 221 -0.97 3.06 16.38
C VAL A 221 -0.51 2.34 17.65
N GLN A 222 -0.68 1.01 17.71
CA GLN A 222 -0.21 0.20 18.84
C GLN A 222 1.31 0.28 19.01
N VAL A 223 2.08 0.25 17.91
CA VAL A 223 3.55 0.42 17.93
C VAL A 223 3.92 1.81 18.43
N PHE A 224 3.24 2.85 17.94
CA PHE A 224 3.46 4.23 18.38
C PHE A 224 3.19 4.39 19.88
N ASP A 225 2.07 3.89 20.38
CA ASP A 225 1.73 3.96 21.80
C ASP A 225 2.74 3.19 22.66
N TYR A 226 3.19 2.03 22.17
CA TYR A 226 4.20 1.26 22.86
C TYR A 226 5.53 2.01 22.99
N LEU A 227 6.01 2.64 21.91
CA LEU A 227 7.27 3.38 21.88
C LEU A 227 7.26 4.63 22.79
N ARG A 228 6.09 5.16 23.16
CA ARG A 228 6.01 6.28 24.10
C ARG A 228 6.43 5.90 25.53
N PHE A 229 6.34 4.62 25.87
CA PHE A 229 6.57 4.14 27.25
C PHE A 229 7.64 3.04 27.34
N SER A 230 8.06 2.47 26.22
CA SER A 230 8.98 1.33 26.18
C SER A 230 9.96 1.46 25.02
N PHE A 231 11.25 1.30 25.30
CA PHE A 231 12.33 1.39 24.30
C PHE A 231 13.07 0.05 24.16
N ASP A 232 12.35 -1.06 24.26
CA ASP A 232 12.92 -2.37 24.00
C ASP A 232 12.77 -2.80 22.52
N PRO A 233 13.48 -3.82 22.06
CA PRO A 233 13.43 -4.27 20.68
C PRO A 233 12.10 -4.89 20.21
N THR A 234 11.05 -4.97 21.03
CA THR A 234 9.72 -5.47 20.62
C THR A 234 9.18 -4.68 19.44
N ALA A 235 9.31 -3.34 19.45
CA ALA A 235 8.86 -2.50 18.36
C ALA A 235 9.61 -2.82 17.04
N ALA A 236 10.91 -3.10 17.12
CA ALA A 236 11.71 -3.52 15.96
C ALA A 236 11.30 -4.93 15.47
N ALA A 237 10.96 -5.86 16.37
CA ALA A 237 10.43 -7.17 16.00
C ALA A 237 9.08 -7.05 15.28
N VAL A 238 8.17 -6.22 15.77
CA VAL A 238 6.88 -5.93 15.10
C VAL A 238 7.13 -5.28 13.72
N GLY A 239 8.03 -4.28 13.65
CA GLY A 239 8.42 -3.64 12.38
C GLY A 239 9.00 -4.64 11.38
N THR A 240 9.83 -5.58 11.84
CA THR A 240 10.39 -6.64 10.98
C THR A 240 9.30 -7.58 10.45
N VAL A 241 8.33 -7.96 11.28
CA VAL A 241 7.16 -8.74 10.83
C VAL A 241 6.36 -7.96 9.77
N ASN A 242 6.16 -6.65 9.98
CA ASN A 242 5.49 -5.79 9.00
C ASN A 242 6.24 -5.74 7.66
N ILE A 243 7.57 -5.57 7.69
CA ILE A 243 8.43 -5.63 6.50
C ILE A 243 8.29 -6.97 5.77
N LEU A 244 8.31 -8.09 6.48
CA LEU A 244 8.19 -9.43 5.89
C LEU A 244 6.82 -9.65 5.23
N ILE A 245 5.73 -9.15 5.83
CA ILE A 245 4.40 -9.22 5.22
C ILE A 245 4.35 -8.39 3.95
N THR A 246 4.84 -7.15 4.00
CA THR A 246 4.87 -6.26 2.83
C THR A 246 5.68 -6.89 1.68
N LEU A 247 6.87 -7.41 1.97
CA LEU A 247 7.68 -8.14 0.99
C LEU A 247 6.97 -9.38 0.45
N GLY A 248 6.32 -10.14 1.33
CA GLY A 248 5.54 -11.32 0.94
C GLY A 248 4.40 -10.97 -0.03
N VAL A 249 3.67 -9.90 0.25
CA VAL A 249 2.60 -9.39 -0.63
C VAL A 249 3.16 -8.95 -1.98
N VAL A 250 4.27 -8.23 -2.01
CA VAL A 250 4.94 -7.78 -3.24
C VAL A 250 5.42 -8.97 -4.07
N ILE A 251 6.13 -9.94 -3.45
CA ILE A 251 6.63 -11.15 -4.14
C ILE A 251 5.49 -12.00 -4.68
N LEU A 252 4.42 -12.18 -3.88
CA LEU A 252 3.23 -12.92 -4.33
C LEU A 252 2.62 -12.27 -5.55
N THR A 253 2.52 -10.95 -5.54
CA THR A 253 1.98 -10.18 -6.68
C THR A 253 2.84 -10.30 -7.92
N GLU A 254 4.16 -10.18 -7.78
CA GLU A 254 5.09 -10.36 -8.90
C GLU A 254 4.90 -11.73 -9.55
N ARG A 255 4.76 -12.78 -8.76
CA ARG A 255 4.50 -14.15 -9.28
C ARG A 255 3.14 -14.30 -9.94
N LEU A 256 2.09 -13.61 -9.44
CA LEU A 256 0.73 -13.71 -9.99
C LEU A 256 0.53 -12.88 -11.25
N VAL A 257 1.17 -11.73 -11.34
CA VAL A 257 0.98 -10.79 -12.47
C VAL A 257 2.03 -10.98 -13.55
N GLY A 258 3.23 -11.50 -13.17
CA GLY A 258 4.37 -11.61 -14.07
C GLY A 258 4.77 -10.22 -14.56
N LEU A 259 5.40 -9.40 -13.72
CA LEU A 259 5.82 -8.04 -14.10
C LEU A 259 6.69 -8.02 -15.36
N GLU A 260 7.38 -9.11 -15.67
CA GLU A 260 8.09 -9.29 -16.94
C GLU A 260 7.18 -9.17 -18.16
N SER A 261 5.91 -9.59 -18.08
CA SER A 261 4.96 -9.48 -19.20
C SER A 261 4.57 -8.03 -19.53
N LEU A 262 4.70 -7.12 -18.56
CA LEU A 262 4.45 -5.69 -18.75
C LEU A 262 5.64 -4.97 -19.40
N TYR A 263 6.87 -5.45 -19.17
CA TYR A 263 8.09 -4.85 -19.74
C TYR A 263 8.45 -5.40 -21.12
N TRP A 264 8.04 -6.63 -21.45
CA TRP A 264 8.43 -7.31 -22.70
C TRP A 264 7.30 -7.42 -23.74
N GLY A 265 6.06 -7.00 -23.43
CA GLY A 265 4.92 -6.98 -24.36
C GLY A 265 5.06 -6.03 -25.56
N GLY A 266 6.19 -5.36 -25.72
CA GLY A 266 6.48 -4.41 -26.79
C GLY A 266 7.43 -4.91 -27.89
N ARG A 267 7.76 -6.21 -27.92
CA ARG A 267 8.60 -6.79 -29.00
C ARG A 267 7.95 -8.06 -29.55
N GLN A 268 6.96 -7.91 -30.38
CA GLN A 268 6.64 -8.80 -31.50
C GLN A 268 6.20 -7.95 -32.66
#